data_30555acea621cd04446461d9866f01ed
#
_entry.id   30555acea621cd04446461d9866f01ed
#
_cell.length_a   1.000
_cell.length_b   1.000
_cell.length_c   1.000
_cell.angle_alpha   90.00
_cell.angle_beta   90.00
_cell.angle_gamma   90.00
#
_symmetry.space_group_name_H-M   'P 1'
#
loop_
_entity.id
_entity.type
_entity.pdbx_description
1 polymer ?
#
loop_
_entity_poly.entity_id
_entity_poly.type
_entity_poly.pdbx_seq_one_letter_code
_entity_poly.pdbx_strand_id
1 'polypeptide(L)'
;MTRRADTALPPARIGWIVDVQNDFMLPPEQGGRLYVHDLFDGGADRGASQIVPQLVAAVEWMHDNCDAIVYTGDWHAYGDPEIDPVAPDASKGTYPPHCMGLSEDADEREGAFIIPEIRPANPIILPRDATDDDADYAARDAVDEGRPVFIQKSRFSVFEGNPSTDALLESFRDKLGAPLEVWMIGVARDVCVKGAMEGLLERGIPVTLVTDATWGLGLESEPESLARWMKDGAALVTTRGLELREDGVTQSRAAAA
;
A
#
# COMPACT_ATOMS: atom_id res chain seq x y z
N MET A 1 41.42 1.42 -23.93
CA MET A 1 40.74 0.94 -22.74
C MET A 1 39.29 1.38 -22.78
N THR A 2 38.44 0.53 -23.31
CA THR A 2 36.95 0.75 -23.38
C THR A 2 36.38 0.48 -21.98
N ARG A 3 35.84 1.50 -21.31
CA ARG A 3 35.05 1.32 -20.12
C ARG A 3 33.84 0.42 -20.51
N ARG A 4 33.75 -0.78 -19.92
CA ARG A 4 32.50 -1.53 -19.90
C ARG A 4 31.47 -0.59 -19.27
N ALA A 5 30.37 -0.35 -19.99
CA ALA A 5 29.19 0.23 -19.38
C ALA A 5 28.77 -0.72 -18.25
N ASP A 6 28.78 -0.21 -17.03
CA ASP A 6 28.20 -0.88 -15.87
C ASP A 6 26.71 -0.95 -16.16
N THR A 7 26.24 -2.06 -16.69
CA THR A 7 24.82 -2.31 -16.87
C THR A 7 24.29 -2.64 -15.48
N ALA A 8 23.81 -1.60 -14.75
CA ALA A 8 23.07 -1.80 -13.52
C ALA A 8 21.92 -2.79 -13.80
N LEU A 9 21.71 -3.74 -12.91
CA LEU A 9 20.58 -4.66 -13.00
C LEU A 9 19.28 -3.86 -13.01
N PRO A 10 18.25 -4.30 -13.76
CA PRO A 10 16.95 -3.68 -13.69
C PRO A 10 16.43 -3.75 -12.23
N PRO A 11 15.67 -2.75 -11.76
CA PRO A 11 15.13 -2.78 -10.43
C PRO A 11 14.15 -3.96 -10.25
N ALA A 12 14.16 -4.53 -9.05
CA ALA A 12 13.16 -5.47 -8.62
C ALA A 12 11.87 -4.72 -8.23
N ARG A 13 10.75 -5.26 -8.64
CA ARG A 13 9.43 -4.64 -8.48
C ARG A 13 8.71 -5.15 -7.25
N ILE A 14 8.27 -4.23 -6.42
CA ILE A 14 7.43 -4.53 -5.26
C ILE A 14 6.04 -3.92 -5.49
N GLY A 15 5.01 -4.77 -5.53
CA GLY A 15 3.62 -4.32 -5.45
C GLY A 15 3.30 -3.88 -4.02
N TRP A 16 2.75 -2.67 -3.82
CA TRP A 16 2.49 -2.10 -2.50
C TRP A 16 1.05 -1.64 -2.37
N ILE A 17 0.26 -2.40 -1.62
CA ILE A 17 -1.17 -2.18 -1.42
C ILE A 17 -1.39 -1.55 -0.04
N VAL A 18 -1.82 -0.28 -0.01
CA VAL A 18 -1.94 0.50 1.21
C VAL A 18 -3.37 0.43 1.74
N ASP A 19 -3.54 -0.19 2.90
CA ASP A 19 -4.70 -0.10 3.80
C ASP A 19 -6.08 -0.32 3.13
N VAL A 20 -6.17 -1.24 2.18
CA VAL A 20 -7.43 -1.58 1.51
C VAL A 20 -8.25 -2.52 2.41
N GLN A 21 -8.62 -2.01 3.60
CA GLN A 21 -9.28 -2.76 4.67
C GLN A 21 -10.79 -2.50 4.70
N ASN A 22 -11.56 -3.43 5.28
CA ASN A 22 -13.01 -3.33 5.33
C ASN A 22 -13.50 -2.01 5.93
N ASP A 23 -12.92 -1.55 7.05
CA ASP A 23 -13.34 -0.31 7.70
C ASP A 23 -13.13 0.94 6.84
N PHE A 24 -12.15 0.92 5.93
CA PHE A 24 -11.87 2.03 5.02
C PHE A 24 -12.60 1.94 3.68
N MET A 25 -12.92 0.73 3.24
CA MET A 25 -13.45 0.48 1.90
C MET A 25 -14.95 0.25 1.85
N LEU A 26 -15.55 -0.23 2.95
CA LEU A 26 -16.98 -0.49 3.01
C LEU A 26 -17.73 0.75 3.48
N PRO A 27 -18.83 1.13 2.80
CA PRO A 27 -19.72 2.16 3.30
C PRO A 27 -20.30 1.80 4.69
N PRO A 28 -20.69 2.80 5.51
CA PRO A 28 -21.18 2.54 6.88
C PRO A 28 -22.34 1.56 6.96
N GLU A 29 -23.23 1.55 5.97
CA GLU A 29 -24.35 0.60 5.88
C GLU A 29 -23.91 -0.84 5.59
N GLN A 30 -22.66 -1.05 5.19
CA GLN A 30 -22.03 -2.35 5.00
C GLN A 30 -21.02 -2.69 6.10
N GLY A 31 -20.94 -1.85 7.15
CA GLY A 31 -20.16 -2.11 8.34
C GLY A 31 -18.81 -1.41 8.44
N GLY A 32 -18.45 -0.58 7.45
CA GLY A 32 -17.21 0.23 7.52
C GLY A 32 -17.28 1.30 8.62
N ARG A 33 -16.26 1.36 9.47
CA ARG A 33 -16.24 2.25 10.63
C ARG A 33 -15.53 3.59 10.38
N LEU A 34 -14.68 3.64 9.36
CA LEU A 34 -13.97 4.85 8.95
C LEU A 34 -13.86 4.91 7.42
N TYR A 35 -15.02 4.88 6.77
CA TYR A 35 -15.11 4.85 5.31
C TYR A 35 -14.40 6.03 4.66
N VAL A 36 -13.51 5.75 3.71
CA VAL A 36 -12.76 6.77 2.98
C VAL A 36 -13.62 7.40 1.90
N HIS A 37 -13.95 8.67 2.07
CA HIS A 37 -14.66 9.50 1.10
C HIS A 37 -14.23 10.97 1.28
N ASP A 38 -14.48 11.82 0.30
CA ASP A 38 -14.20 13.25 0.43
C ASP A 38 -15.10 13.87 1.50
N LEU A 39 -14.47 14.36 2.58
CA LEU A 39 -15.16 14.94 3.74
C LEU A 39 -15.75 16.34 3.45
N PHE A 40 -15.36 16.98 2.34
CA PHE A 40 -15.65 18.38 2.05
C PHE A 40 -16.60 18.57 0.84
N ASP A 41 -16.98 17.52 0.16
CA ASP A 41 -17.83 17.58 -1.05
C ASP A 41 -19.34 17.68 -0.77
N GLY A 42 -19.73 17.77 0.49
CA GLY A 42 -21.13 17.85 0.92
C GLY A 42 -21.90 16.53 0.79
N GLY A 43 -21.21 15.40 0.70
CA GLY A 43 -21.79 14.05 0.63
C GLY A 43 -22.14 13.61 -0.80
N ALA A 44 -21.57 14.25 -1.82
CA ALA A 44 -21.73 13.85 -3.21
C ALA A 44 -20.81 12.70 -3.59
N ASP A 45 -19.64 12.58 -2.92
CA ASP A 45 -18.68 11.50 -3.13
C ASP A 45 -19.22 10.15 -2.63
N ARG A 46 -19.08 9.15 -3.48
CA ARG A 46 -19.45 7.76 -3.14
C ARG A 46 -18.32 6.96 -2.48
N GLY A 47 -17.16 7.59 -2.32
CA GLY A 47 -16.02 7.10 -1.59
C GLY A 47 -15.26 5.93 -2.23
N ALA A 48 -14.38 5.34 -1.44
CA ALA A 48 -13.36 4.40 -1.90
C ALA A 48 -13.91 3.10 -2.51
N SER A 49 -15.13 2.69 -2.20
CA SER A 49 -15.73 1.51 -2.84
C SER A 49 -15.82 1.61 -4.37
N GLN A 50 -15.76 2.83 -4.91
CA GLN A 50 -15.80 3.06 -6.37
C GLN A 50 -14.57 2.54 -7.10
N ILE A 51 -13.42 2.47 -6.43
CA ILE A 51 -12.15 2.04 -7.06
C ILE A 51 -11.87 0.54 -6.93
N VAL A 52 -12.78 -0.24 -6.35
CA VAL A 52 -12.58 -1.70 -6.18
C VAL A 52 -12.24 -2.39 -7.50
N PRO A 53 -12.89 -2.12 -8.64
CA PRO A 53 -12.50 -2.73 -9.92
C PRO A 53 -11.07 -2.41 -10.33
N GLN A 54 -10.59 -1.17 -10.09
CA GLN A 54 -9.22 -0.75 -10.39
C GLN A 54 -8.21 -1.38 -9.44
N LEU A 55 -8.57 -1.55 -8.16
CA LEU A 55 -7.73 -2.27 -7.20
C LEU A 55 -7.55 -3.73 -7.62
N VAL A 56 -8.63 -4.41 -8.02
CA VAL A 56 -8.55 -5.80 -8.52
C VAL A 56 -7.63 -5.88 -9.74
N ALA A 57 -7.86 -5.05 -10.75
CA ALA A 57 -7.02 -5.05 -11.96
C ALA A 57 -5.55 -4.75 -11.66
N ALA A 58 -5.28 -3.80 -10.75
CA ALA A 58 -3.90 -3.48 -10.38
C ALA A 58 -3.23 -4.62 -9.59
N VAL A 59 -3.94 -5.29 -8.69
CA VAL A 59 -3.41 -6.43 -7.93
C VAL A 59 -3.15 -7.63 -8.86
N GLU A 60 -4.04 -7.93 -9.81
CA GLU A 60 -3.81 -8.95 -10.84
C GLU A 60 -2.54 -8.64 -11.63
N TRP A 61 -2.38 -7.39 -12.09
CA TRP A 61 -1.16 -6.97 -12.76
C TRP A 61 0.09 -7.12 -11.89
N MET A 62 0.01 -6.77 -10.60
CA MET A 62 1.13 -6.91 -9.66
C MET A 62 1.54 -8.37 -9.49
N HIS A 63 0.59 -9.31 -9.43
CA HIS A 63 0.89 -10.74 -9.35
C HIS A 63 1.70 -11.25 -10.55
N ASP A 64 1.47 -10.70 -11.74
CA ASP A 64 2.15 -11.11 -12.95
C ASP A 64 3.47 -10.37 -13.20
N ASN A 65 3.67 -9.20 -12.57
CA ASN A 65 4.75 -8.27 -12.95
C ASN A 65 5.66 -7.85 -11.80
N CYS A 66 5.34 -8.17 -10.53
CA CYS A 66 6.16 -7.83 -9.37
C CYS A 66 6.87 -9.06 -8.80
N ASP A 67 8.06 -8.85 -8.26
CA ASP A 67 8.90 -9.89 -7.64
C ASP A 67 8.42 -10.24 -6.21
N ALA A 68 7.74 -9.30 -5.55
CA ALA A 68 7.06 -9.51 -4.27
C ALA A 68 5.87 -8.54 -4.14
N ILE A 69 4.92 -8.90 -3.27
CA ILE A 69 3.73 -8.10 -2.98
C ILE A 69 3.65 -7.83 -1.48
N VAL A 70 3.43 -6.57 -1.14
CA VAL A 70 3.27 -6.10 0.23
C VAL A 70 1.89 -5.45 0.38
N TYR A 71 1.16 -5.87 1.39
CA TYR A 71 -0.02 -5.20 1.89
C TYR A 71 0.33 -4.51 3.19
N THR A 72 -0.21 -3.32 3.43
CA THR A 72 -0.20 -2.69 4.76
C THR A 72 -1.61 -2.66 5.31
N GLY A 73 -1.73 -2.57 6.64
CA GLY A 73 -3.02 -2.39 7.28
C GLY A 73 -2.89 -1.86 8.69
N ASP A 74 -3.80 -0.96 9.05
CA ASP A 74 -3.97 -0.55 10.42
C ASP A 74 -4.38 -1.74 11.27
N TRP A 75 -3.75 -1.89 12.44
CA TRP A 75 -3.98 -3.01 13.33
C TRP A 75 -4.03 -2.53 14.77
N HIS A 76 -5.11 -1.84 15.10
CA HIS A 76 -5.23 -1.07 16.34
C HIS A 76 -5.68 -1.92 17.55
N ALA A 77 -5.31 -1.38 18.71
CA ALA A 77 -5.87 -1.72 20.01
C ALA A 77 -6.54 -0.48 20.62
N TYR A 78 -7.47 -0.69 21.54
CA TYR A 78 -7.93 0.39 22.42
C TYR A 78 -6.75 0.96 23.22
N GLY A 79 -6.61 2.28 23.20
CA GLY A 79 -5.50 2.99 23.83
C GLY A 79 -4.35 3.33 22.89
N ASP A 80 -4.38 2.92 21.62
CA ASP A 80 -3.46 3.45 20.62
C ASP A 80 -3.69 4.96 20.44
N PRO A 81 -2.65 5.76 20.18
CA PRO A 81 -2.76 7.21 20.13
C PRO A 81 -3.70 7.77 19.07
N GLU A 82 -3.97 7.00 18.02
CA GLU A 82 -4.89 7.39 16.94
C GLU A 82 -6.35 7.00 17.22
N ILE A 83 -6.61 6.22 18.29
CA ILE A 83 -7.94 5.72 18.63
C ILE A 83 -8.52 6.53 19.80
N ASP A 84 -9.61 7.25 19.54
CA ASP A 84 -10.41 7.91 20.59
C ASP A 84 -11.89 7.49 20.44
N PRO A 85 -12.38 6.60 21.33
CA PRO A 85 -13.76 6.14 21.26
C PRO A 85 -14.79 7.14 21.81
N VAL A 86 -14.36 8.24 22.43
CA VAL A 86 -15.23 9.17 23.16
C VAL A 86 -15.41 10.49 22.44
N ALA A 87 -14.30 11.10 21.99
CA ALA A 87 -14.29 12.41 21.38
C ALA A 87 -13.22 12.51 20.29
N PRO A 88 -13.32 11.71 19.22
CA PRO A 88 -12.33 11.72 18.16
C PRO A 88 -12.24 13.10 17.50
N ASP A 89 -11.00 13.54 17.24
CA ASP A 89 -10.70 14.85 16.67
C ASP A 89 -9.62 14.68 15.57
N ALA A 90 -10.05 14.64 14.31
CA ALA A 90 -9.16 14.46 13.17
C ALA A 90 -8.08 15.56 13.08
N SER A 91 -8.34 16.76 13.59
CA SER A 91 -7.34 17.84 13.64
C SER A 91 -6.19 17.55 14.59
N LYS A 92 -6.39 16.61 15.52
CA LYS A 92 -5.39 16.11 16.48
C LYS A 92 -4.87 14.72 16.10
N GLY A 93 -5.30 14.18 14.98
CA GLY A 93 -4.94 12.84 14.51
C GLY A 93 -5.59 11.71 15.29
N THR A 94 -6.76 11.96 15.90
CA THR A 94 -7.53 10.90 16.56
C THR A 94 -8.83 10.61 15.82
N TYR A 95 -9.18 9.32 15.75
CA TYR A 95 -10.33 8.80 15.02
C TYR A 95 -11.15 7.84 15.88
N PRO A 96 -12.43 7.59 15.55
CA PRO A 96 -13.19 6.55 16.20
C PRO A 96 -12.52 5.18 16.03
N PRO A 97 -12.83 4.19 16.88
CA PRO A 97 -12.32 2.83 16.74
C PRO A 97 -12.55 2.28 15.33
N HIS A 98 -11.46 1.92 14.66
CA HIS A 98 -11.42 1.36 13.31
C HIS A 98 -10.23 0.41 13.19
N CYS A 99 -10.29 -0.54 12.28
CA CYS A 99 -9.24 -1.53 12.04
C CYS A 99 -8.70 -2.14 13.33
N MET A 100 -9.62 -2.50 14.24
CA MET A 100 -9.32 -2.94 15.61
C MET A 100 -8.83 -4.39 15.65
N GLY A 101 -7.73 -4.68 14.93
CA GLY A 101 -7.21 -6.04 14.76
C GLY A 101 -6.82 -6.75 16.06
N LEU A 102 -6.56 -6.00 17.14
CA LEU A 102 -6.25 -6.54 18.47
C LEU A 102 -7.46 -6.54 19.43
N SER A 103 -8.66 -6.21 18.95
CA SER A 103 -9.88 -6.31 19.77
C SER A 103 -10.23 -7.77 20.07
N GLU A 104 -10.86 -8.00 21.21
CA GLU A 104 -11.49 -9.30 21.53
C GLU A 104 -12.80 -9.51 20.77
N ASP A 105 -13.44 -8.45 20.31
CA ASP A 105 -14.67 -8.49 19.51
C ASP A 105 -14.36 -8.88 18.07
N ALA A 106 -15.04 -9.93 17.58
CA ALA A 106 -14.84 -10.44 16.23
C ALA A 106 -15.31 -9.46 15.14
N ASP A 107 -16.41 -8.74 15.40
CA ASP A 107 -16.97 -7.79 14.46
C ASP A 107 -16.07 -6.56 14.32
N GLU A 108 -15.37 -6.18 15.40
CA GLU A 108 -14.35 -5.12 15.33
C GLU A 108 -13.11 -5.57 14.57
N ARG A 109 -12.66 -6.81 14.78
CA ARG A 109 -11.51 -7.34 14.03
C ARG A 109 -11.77 -7.48 12.54
N GLU A 110 -13.02 -7.77 12.13
CA GLU A 110 -13.36 -7.90 10.70
C GLU A 110 -13.07 -6.61 9.93
N GLY A 111 -13.19 -5.45 10.58
CA GLY A 111 -12.83 -4.15 10.00
C GLY A 111 -11.35 -4.03 9.59
N ALA A 112 -10.46 -4.73 10.30
CA ALA A 112 -9.02 -4.70 10.04
C ALA A 112 -8.57 -5.60 8.88
N PHE A 113 -9.42 -6.49 8.38
CA PHE A 113 -9.05 -7.35 7.26
C PHE A 113 -9.14 -6.62 5.91
N ILE A 114 -8.26 -7.01 4.98
CA ILE A 114 -8.32 -6.59 3.58
C ILE A 114 -9.67 -7.01 2.99
N ILE A 115 -10.23 -6.18 2.10
CA ILE A 115 -11.51 -6.48 1.43
C ILE A 115 -11.43 -7.82 0.69
N PRO A 116 -12.54 -8.57 0.61
CA PRO A 116 -12.55 -9.92 0.04
C PRO A 116 -12.01 -10.02 -1.38
N GLU A 117 -12.23 -8.98 -2.20
CA GLU A 117 -11.91 -8.96 -3.64
C GLU A 117 -10.40 -9.08 -3.91
N ILE A 118 -9.55 -8.62 -2.97
CA ILE A 118 -8.09 -8.65 -3.13
C ILE A 118 -7.36 -9.23 -1.91
N ARG A 119 -8.11 -9.87 -1.01
CA ARG A 119 -7.54 -10.47 0.21
C ARG A 119 -6.56 -11.60 -0.13
N PRO A 120 -5.30 -11.51 0.29
CA PRO A 120 -4.34 -12.57 0.05
C PRO A 120 -4.73 -13.84 0.83
N ALA A 121 -4.62 -15.01 0.17
CA ALA A 121 -5.07 -16.28 0.76
C ALA A 121 -4.19 -16.78 1.92
N ASN A 122 -2.90 -16.49 1.90
CA ASN A 122 -1.93 -16.97 2.90
C ASN A 122 -0.77 -15.97 3.06
N PRO A 123 -1.03 -14.75 3.57
CA PRO A 123 0.03 -13.77 3.72
C PRO A 123 1.01 -14.16 4.83
N ILE A 124 2.24 -13.69 4.70
CA ILE A 124 3.21 -13.67 5.80
C ILE A 124 2.89 -12.43 6.63
N ILE A 125 2.55 -12.64 7.89
CA ILE A 125 2.23 -11.52 8.77
C ILE A 125 3.50 -10.94 9.36
N LEU A 126 3.73 -9.65 9.15
CA LEU A 126 4.73 -8.87 9.85
C LEU A 126 3.98 -8.05 10.92
N PRO A 127 4.01 -8.49 12.19
CA PRO A 127 3.21 -7.87 13.25
C PRO A 127 3.69 -6.45 13.55
N ARG A 128 2.85 -5.64 14.17
CA ARG A 128 3.12 -4.22 14.47
C ARG A 128 4.32 -3.97 15.42
N ASP A 129 4.77 -4.98 16.11
CA ASP A 129 5.93 -5.01 17.01
C ASP A 129 7.04 -5.95 16.51
N ALA A 130 7.06 -6.21 15.19
CA ALA A 130 8.04 -7.08 14.57
C ALA A 130 9.48 -6.60 14.79
N THR A 131 10.39 -7.57 14.81
CA THR A 131 11.83 -7.35 14.85
C THR A 131 12.42 -7.36 13.42
N ASP A 132 13.68 -6.94 13.30
CA ASP A 132 14.40 -6.99 12.02
C ASP A 132 14.59 -8.45 11.55
N ASP A 133 14.73 -9.42 12.48
CA ASP A 133 14.78 -10.85 12.16
C ASP A 133 13.43 -11.34 11.56
N ASP A 134 12.30 -10.85 12.08
CA ASP A 134 10.98 -11.16 11.52
C ASP A 134 10.84 -10.60 10.09
N ALA A 135 11.37 -9.42 9.86
CA ALA A 135 11.38 -8.78 8.54
C ALA A 135 12.25 -9.54 7.53
N ASP A 136 13.45 -9.98 7.95
CA ASP A 136 14.34 -10.80 7.10
C ASP A 136 13.69 -12.14 6.75
N TYR A 137 13.05 -12.78 7.73
CA TYR A 137 12.28 -14.00 7.50
C TYR A 137 11.12 -13.76 6.51
N ALA A 138 10.34 -12.69 6.73
CA ALA A 138 9.21 -12.35 5.88
C ALA A 138 9.63 -12.06 4.42
N ALA A 139 10.70 -11.30 4.21
CA ALA A 139 11.22 -11.02 2.86
C ALA A 139 11.68 -12.30 2.17
N ARG A 140 12.35 -13.18 2.89
CA ARG A 140 12.86 -14.45 2.36
C ARG A 140 11.75 -15.36 1.90
N ASP A 141 10.77 -15.60 2.77
CA ASP A 141 9.61 -16.45 2.46
C ASP A 141 8.75 -15.85 1.34
N ALA A 142 8.59 -14.52 1.32
CA ALA A 142 7.84 -13.84 0.27
C ALA A 142 8.44 -14.10 -1.11
N VAL A 143 9.76 -14.00 -1.24
CA VAL A 143 10.46 -14.23 -2.52
C VAL A 143 10.52 -15.71 -2.86
N ASP A 144 10.80 -16.60 -1.90
CA ASP A 144 11.00 -18.02 -2.15
C ASP A 144 9.68 -18.78 -2.41
N GLU A 145 8.58 -18.35 -1.76
CA GLU A 145 7.28 -19.02 -1.83
C GLU A 145 6.24 -18.25 -2.66
N GLY A 146 6.55 -17.01 -3.08
CA GLY A 146 5.62 -16.13 -3.79
C GLY A 146 4.43 -15.69 -2.92
N ARG A 147 4.61 -15.62 -1.60
CA ARG A 147 3.57 -15.24 -0.65
C ARG A 147 3.61 -13.74 -0.38
N PRO A 148 2.45 -13.04 -0.41
CA PRO A 148 2.42 -11.63 -0.02
C PRO A 148 2.79 -11.44 1.45
N VAL A 149 3.45 -10.32 1.77
CA VAL A 149 3.65 -9.85 3.15
C VAL A 149 2.49 -8.95 3.54
N PHE A 150 1.95 -9.11 4.74
CA PHE A 150 1.00 -8.19 5.34
C PHE A 150 1.62 -7.51 6.56
N ILE A 151 1.95 -6.24 6.39
CA ILE A 151 2.53 -5.39 7.45
C ILE A 151 1.39 -4.82 8.29
N GLN A 152 1.33 -5.19 9.55
CA GLN A 152 0.45 -4.58 10.54
C GLN A 152 1.11 -3.31 11.07
N LYS A 153 0.38 -2.20 11.11
CA LYS A 153 0.89 -0.91 11.60
C LYS A 153 -0.07 -0.25 12.59
N SER A 154 0.45 0.68 13.40
CA SER A 154 -0.29 1.40 14.44
C SER A 154 -0.27 2.92 14.24
N ARG A 155 0.17 3.40 13.05
CA ARG A 155 0.27 4.80 12.67
C ARG A 155 -0.07 4.98 11.19
N PHE A 156 -0.38 6.22 10.78
CA PHE A 156 -0.66 6.55 9.37
C PHE A 156 0.48 6.14 8.44
N SER A 157 1.72 6.51 8.79
CA SER A 157 2.89 6.06 8.05
C SER A 157 3.28 4.66 8.48
N VAL A 158 3.47 3.75 7.51
CA VAL A 158 3.97 2.41 7.77
C VAL A 158 5.36 2.42 8.41
N PHE A 159 6.18 3.43 8.11
CA PHE A 159 7.54 3.60 8.65
C PHE A 159 7.55 4.03 10.12
N GLU A 160 6.47 4.66 10.59
CA GLU A 160 6.28 5.00 12.00
C GLU A 160 5.49 3.93 12.74
N GLY A 161 4.61 3.25 12.03
CA GLY A 161 3.65 2.30 12.59
C GLY A 161 4.14 0.86 12.71
N ASN A 162 5.23 0.52 12.00
CA ASN A 162 5.90 -0.77 12.12
C ASN A 162 7.43 -0.57 12.11
N PRO A 163 8.15 -0.95 13.19
CA PRO A 163 9.56 -0.66 13.36
C PRO A 163 10.47 -1.38 12.36
N SER A 164 9.99 -2.48 11.76
CA SER A 164 10.79 -3.34 10.88
C SER A 164 10.54 -3.11 9.40
N THR A 165 9.80 -2.05 9.03
CA THR A 165 9.54 -1.75 7.61
C THR A 165 10.82 -1.47 6.83
N ASP A 166 11.78 -0.78 7.43
CA ASP A 166 13.08 -0.50 6.80
C ASP A 166 13.88 -1.78 6.60
N ALA A 167 13.94 -2.65 7.61
CA ALA A 167 14.62 -3.94 7.54
C ALA A 167 13.98 -4.85 6.47
N LEU A 168 12.66 -4.83 6.32
CA LEU A 168 11.97 -5.58 5.26
C LEU A 168 12.41 -5.13 3.86
N LEU A 169 12.51 -3.82 3.62
CA LEU A 169 12.95 -3.28 2.33
C LEU A 169 14.43 -3.61 2.06
N GLU A 170 15.28 -3.55 3.07
CA GLU A 170 16.69 -3.95 2.96
C GLU A 170 16.80 -5.45 2.63
N SER A 171 16.06 -6.29 3.34
CA SER A 171 16.03 -7.75 3.11
C SER A 171 15.51 -8.11 1.73
N PHE A 172 14.49 -7.41 1.20
CA PHE A 172 14.07 -7.58 -0.19
C PHE A 172 15.18 -7.21 -1.17
N ARG A 173 15.88 -6.09 -0.96
CA ARG A 173 17.00 -5.65 -1.81
C ARG A 173 18.09 -6.68 -1.85
N ASP A 174 18.47 -7.21 -0.69
CA ASP A 174 19.53 -8.21 -0.54
C ASP A 174 19.11 -9.54 -1.19
N LYS A 175 17.89 -9.99 -0.93
CA LYS A 175 17.37 -11.27 -1.44
C LYS A 175 17.19 -11.26 -2.95
N LEU A 176 16.69 -10.16 -3.53
CA LEU A 176 16.48 -10.00 -4.97
C LEU A 176 17.77 -9.57 -5.71
N GLY A 177 18.80 -9.11 -4.98
CA GLY A 177 20.08 -8.71 -5.54
C GLY A 177 20.01 -7.51 -6.48
N ALA A 178 18.99 -6.65 -6.34
CA ALA A 178 18.70 -5.53 -7.21
C ALA A 178 18.17 -4.32 -6.41
N PRO A 179 18.34 -3.09 -6.92
CA PRO A 179 17.62 -1.95 -6.36
C PRO A 179 16.11 -2.17 -6.50
N LEU A 180 15.33 -1.61 -5.56
CA LEU A 180 13.88 -1.76 -5.56
C LEU A 180 13.20 -0.62 -6.33
N GLU A 181 12.09 -0.91 -6.98
CA GLU A 181 11.05 0.04 -7.37
C GLU A 181 9.69 -0.42 -6.83
N VAL A 182 8.82 0.52 -6.45
CA VAL A 182 7.52 0.22 -5.85
C VAL A 182 6.39 0.64 -6.78
N TRP A 183 5.39 -0.23 -6.94
CA TRP A 183 4.13 0.04 -7.62
C TRP A 183 3.03 0.12 -6.58
N MET A 184 2.41 1.29 -6.42
CA MET A 184 1.57 1.61 -5.27
C MET A 184 0.11 1.85 -5.64
N ILE A 185 -0.80 1.30 -4.81
CA ILE A 185 -2.25 1.52 -4.83
C ILE A 185 -2.76 1.64 -3.39
N GLY A 186 -4.02 2.05 -3.21
CA GLY A 186 -4.72 1.96 -1.92
C GLY A 186 -5.30 3.26 -1.40
N VAL A 187 -5.55 3.32 -0.09
CA VAL A 187 -6.24 4.41 0.61
C VAL A 187 -5.60 4.74 1.98
N ALA A 188 -5.82 5.93 2.59
CA ALA A 188 -6.32 7.11 1.90
C ALA A 188 -5.17 7.85 1.23
N ARG A 189 -5.40 8.34 -0.01
CA ARG A 189 -4.35 8.99 -0.82
C ARG A 189 -3.61 10.09 -0.05
N ASP A 190 -4.34 10.91 0.67
CA ASP A 190 -3.84 12.08 1.40
C ASP A 190 -3.44 11.80 2.86
N VAL A 191 -3.45 10.54 3.29
CA VAL A 191 -3.03 10.09 4.64
C VAL A 191 -2.04 8.92 4.54
N CYS A 192 -2.51 7.68 4.54
CA CYS A 192 -1.61 6.50 4.61
C CYS A 192 -0.82 6.28 3.31
N VAL A 193 -1.44 6.46 2.14
CA VAL A 193 -0.73 6.43 0.84
C VAL A 193 0.32 7.53 0.78
N LYS A 194 -0.01 8.74 1.27
CA LYS A 194 0.96 9.84 1.38
C LYS A 194 2.14 9.45 2.26
N GLY A 195 1.89 8.92 3.46
CA GLY A 195 2.96 8.50 4.37
C GLY A 195 3.87 7.42 3.78
N ALA A 196 3.29 6.43 3.08
CA ALA A 196 4.05 5.39 2.40
C ALA A 196 4.84 5.95 1.21
N MET A 197 4.21 6.80 0.38
CA MET A 197 4.84 7.44 -0.78
C MET A 197 6.06 8.28 -0.37
N GLU A 198 5.87 9.21 0.56
CA GLU A 198 6.91 10.11 1.03
C GLU A 198 8.05 9.32 1.69
N GLY A 199 7.71 8.34 2.54
CA GLY A 199 8.71 7.50 3.20
C GLY A 199 9.55 6.66 2.23
N LEU A 200 8.97 6.13 1.15
CA LEU A 200 9.72 5.40 0.11
C LEU A 200 10.62 6.33 -0.70
N LEU A 201 10.11 7.50 -1.12
CA LEU A 201 10.88 8.49 -1.87
C LEU A 201 12.07 9.04 -1.06
N GLU A 202 11.88 9.30 0.25
CA GLU A 202 12.94 9.71 1.17
C GLU A 202 14.07 8.68 1.27
N ARG A 203 13.75 7.39 1.09
CA ARG A 203 14.70 6.27 1.05
C ARG A 203 15.32 6.04 -0.32
N GLY A 204 15.02 6.92 -1.28
CA GLY A 204 15.52 6.83 -2.65
C GLY A 204 14.94 5.66 -3.44
N ILE A 205 13.81 5.12 -3.03
CA ILE A 205 13.10 4.04 -3.73
C ILE A 205 12.12 4.69 -4.72
N PRO A 206 12.28 4.47 -6.04
CA PRO A 206 11.33 4.97 -7.03
C PRO A 206 9.94 4.40 -6.81
N VAL A 207 8.92 5.24 -6.90
CA VAL A 207 7.52 4.84 -6.76
C VAL A 207 6.74 5.16 -8.03
N THR A 208 5.97 4.20 -8.52
CA THR A 208 4.94 4.40 -9.54
C THR A 208 3.57 4.26 -8.88
N LEU A 209 2.79 5.32 -8.87
CA LEU A 209 1.42 5.32 -8.35
C LEU A 209 0.43 4.97 -9.46
N VAL A 210 -0.48 4.03 -9.19
CA VAL A 210 -1.64 3.75 -10.05
C VAL A 210 -2.78 4.68 -9.59
N THR A 211 -2.95 5.80 -10.27
CA THR A 211 -3.75 6.93 -9.78
C THR A 211 -5.24 6.61 -9.61
N ASP A 212 -5.82 5.89 -10.56
CA ASP A 212 -7.23 5.48 -10.52
C ASP A 212 -7.52 4.29 -9.57
N ALA A 213 -6.47 3.75 -8.93
CA ALA A 213 -6.56 2.77 -7.86
C ALA A 213 -6.22 3.38 -6.48
N THR A 214 -6.45 4.70 -6.31
CA THR A 214 -6.34 5.41 -5.03
C THR A 214 -7.56 6.29 -4.78
N TRP A 215 -7.92 6.47 -3.50
CA TRP A 215 -8.98 7.39 -3.08
C TRP A 215 -8.55 8.17 -1.83
N GLY A 216 -9.02 9.39 -1.65
CA GLY A 216 -8.62 10.27 -0.54
C GLY A 216 -9.78 10.77 0.29
N LEU A 217 -9.45 11.44 1.39
CA LEU A 217 -10.40 12.09 2.31
C LEU A 217 -10.71 13.54 1.92
N GLY A 218 -10.07 14.09 0.88
CA GLY A 218 -10.19 15.50 0.49
C GLY A 218 -9.41 16.47 1.39
N LEU A 219 -8.53 15.98 2.26
CA LEU A 219 -7.64 16.80 3.09
C LEU A 219 -6.60 17.53 2.23
N GLU A 220 -6.17 16.90 1.16
CA GLU A 220 -5.39 17.48 0.07
C GLU A 220 -6.06 17.05 -1.24
N SER A 221 -6.23 18.00 -2.17
CA SER A 221 -6.84 17.66 -3.46
C SER A 221 -5.96 16.69 -4.25
N GLU A 222 -6.59 15.83 -5.06
CA GLU A 222 -5.84 14.88 -5.88
C GLU A 222 -4.81 15.55 -6.79
N PRO A 223 -5.13 16.63 -7.54
CA PRO A 223 -4.13 17.29 -8.37
C PRO A 223 -2.92 17.82 -7.58
N GLU A 224 -3.12 18.32 -6.36
CA GLU A 224 -2.04 18.80 -5.50
C GLU A 224 -1.13 17.67 -5.03
N SER A 225 -1.70 16.56 -4.53
CA SER A 225 -0.94 15.36 -4.14
C SER A 225 -0.11 14.83 -5.32
N LEU A 226 -0.75 14.64 -6.47
CA LEU A 226 -0.08 14.08 -7.65
C LEU A 226 1.02 15.00 -8.18
N ALA A 227 0.77 16.32 -8.24
CA ALA A 227 1.78 17.29 -8.69
C ALA A 227 3.01 17.32 -7.76
N ARG A 228 2.79 17.23 -6.45
CA ARG A 228 3.86 17.19 -5.46
C ARG A 228 4.71 15.93 -5.62
N TRP A 229 4.11 14.75 -5.67
CA TRP A 229 4.83 13.50 -5.81
C TRP A 229 5.59 13.37 -7.13
N MET A 230 5.02 13.88 -8.23
CA MET A 230 5.74 13.96 -9.51
C MET A 230 7.00 14.83 -9.40
N LYS A 231 6.91 15.96 -8.69
CA LYS A 231 8.05 16.85 -8.44
C LYS A 231 9.11 16.15 -7.60
N ASP A 232 8.70 15.30 -6.67
CA ASP A 232 9.57 14.53 -5.78
C ASP A 232 10.10 13.23 -6.42
N GLY A 233 9.74 12.98 -7.70
CA GLY A 233 10.30 11.89 -8.51
C GLY A 233 9.41 10.67 -8.69
N ALA A 234 8.18 10.68 -8.20
CA ALA A 234 7.24 9.59 -8.46
C ALA A 234 6.76 9.57 -9.93
N ALA A 235 6.51 8.38 -10.44
CA ALA A 235 5.83 8.17 -11.71
C ALA A 235 4.33 7.94 -11.47
N LEU A 236 3.50 8.34 -12.43
CA LEU A 236 2.06 8.15 -12.40
C LEU A 236 1.60 7.30 -13.58
N VAL A 237 0.66 6.40 -13.32
CA VAL A 237 0.02 5.56 -14.34
C VAL A 237 -1.44 5.33 -13.95
N THR A 238 -2.28 4.91 -14.88
CA THR A 238 -3.62 4.38 -14.61
C THR A 238 -3.63 2.86 -14.82
N THR A 239 -4.66 2.16 -14.35
CA THR A 239 -4.85 0.73 -14.62
C THR A 239 -4.82 0.42 -16.12
N ARG A 240 -5.46 1.26 -16.94
CA ARG A 240 -5.36 1.15 -18.41
C ARG A 240 -3.92 1.33 -18.92
N GLY A 241 -3.11 2.15 -18.27
CA GLY A 241 -1.71 2.34 -18.62
C GLY A 241 -0.84 1.13 -18.27
N LEU A 242 -1.24 0.31 -17.28
CA LEU A 242 -0.59 -0.96 -16.95
C LEU A 242 -0.78 -1.98 -18.09
N GLU A 243 -2.01 -2.17 -18.57
CA GLU A 243 -2.34 -3.06 -19.69
C GLU A 243 -1.53 -2.74 -20.97
N LEU A 244 -1.41 -1.46 -21.32
CA LEU A 244 -0.64 -1.01 -22.49
C LEU A 244 0.87 -1.29 -22.37
N ARG A 245 1.41 -1.37 -21.16
CA ARG A 245 2.81 -1.74 -20.92
C ARG A 245 3.05 -3.23 -21.13
N GLU A 246 2.11 -4.09 -20.78
CA GLU A 246 2.15 -5.52 -21.07
C GLU A 246 2.18 -5.78 -22.57
N ASP A 247 1.29 -5.16 -23.33
CA ASP A 247 1.26 -5.27 -24.80
C ASP A 247 2.61 -4.85 -25.42
N GLY A 248 3.23 -3.80 -24.94
CA GLY A 248 4.53 -3.33 -25.39
C GLY A 248 5.68 -4.28 -25.07
N VAL A 249 5.66 -4.91 -23.90
CA VAL A 249 6.67 -5.91 -23.49
C VAL A 249 6.50 -7.21 -24.25
N THR A 250 5.26 -7.66 -24.45
CA THR A 250 4.94 -8.89 -25.22
C THR A 250 5.36 -8.75 -26.68
N GLN A 251 5.12 -7.58 -27.30
CA GLN A 251 5.56 -7.32 -28.68
C GLN A 251 7.09 -7.25 -28.80
N SER A 252 7.80 -6.69 -27.82
CA SER A 252 9.26 -6.63 -27.81
C SER A 252 9.90 -8.01 -27.64
N ARG A 253 9.30 -8.91 -26.85
CA ARG A 253 9.77 -10.29 -26.68
C ARG A 253 9.49 -11.16 -27.93
N ALA A 254 8.35 -10.96 -28.59
CA ALA A 254 8.01 -11.65 -29.83
C ALA A 254 8.88 -11.20 -31.03
N ALA A 255 9.38 -9.96 -31.03
CA ALA A 255 10.28 -9.44 -32.05
C ALA A 255 11.75 -9.85 -31.85
N ALA A 256 12.11 -10.38 -30.68
CA ALA A 256 13.46 -10.82 -30.32
C ALA A 256 13.66 -12.34 -30.37
N ALA A 257 12.61 -13.09 -30.69
CA ALA A 257 12.60 -14.55 -30.90
C ALA A 257 12.49 -14.89 -32.38
#